data_f345c93544c7ea6a7faf526449b4687d
#
_entry.id   f345c93544c7ea6a7faf526449b4687d
#
_cell.length_a   1.000
_cell.length_b   1.000
_cell.length_c   1.000
_cell.angle_alpha   90.00
_cell.angle_beta   90.00
_cell.angle_gamma   90.00
#
_symmetry.space_group_name_H-M   'P 1'
#
loop_
_entity.id
_entity.type
_entity.pdbx_description
1 polymer ?
#
loop_
_entity_poly.entity_id
_entity_poly.type
_entity_poly.pdbx_seq_one_letter_code
_entity_poly.pdbx_strand_id
1 'polypeptide(L)'
;MKRLLIGLLVCLNSLVVCAEEKMVKLDIGRADGHLPIYVMTQPQATATLVLLPGGDANTGKIVDGQPTSKNFLVRSRALFAAQQFNVIVVFRASDLQRLDYDYRISSTHVQELAAVVRHAKQLSDAPVWLVGTSRGTVSGTAATIAWPQGTVQGLVLTSSVTSNKPGAIATQAIGKIAVPTLVVHHKQDACKICLPQEAARITEGLKSAPIKKFIMVEGGPDPVGDPCDALHWHGFINHEKETVQLITNWIKSPQN
;
A
#
# COMPACT_ATOMS: atom_id res chain seq x y z
N MET A 1 39.84 -53.74 -18.87
CA MET A 1 39.15 -52.54 -19.39
C MET A 1 38.48 -51.85 -18.22
N LYS A 2 39.09 -50.80 -17.66
CA LYS A 2 38.51 -49.98 -16.55
C LYS A 2 37.74 -48.81 -17.16
N ARG A 3 36.43 -48.76 -16.95
CA ARG A 3 35.59 -47.62 -17.35
C ARG A 3 35.69 -46.54 -16.27
N LEU A 4 36.23 -45.39 -16.63
CA LEU A 4 36.26 -44.16 -15.82
C LEU A 4 34.93 -43.47 -15.95
N LEU A 5 34.14 -43.39 -14.86
CA LEU A 5 32.93 -42.54 -14.79
C LEU A 5 33.37 -41.14 -14.37
N ILE A 6 33.30 -40.19 -15.28
CA ILE A 6 33.49 -38.76 -14.99
C ILE A 6 32.12 -38.23 -14.52
N GLY A 7 32.00 -37.99 -13.21
CA GLY A 7 30.85 -37.32 -12.65
C GLY A 7 30.89 -35.81 -12.95
N LEU A 8 29.92 -35.31 -13.71
CA LEU A 8 29.75 -33.88 -13.99
C LEU A 8 29.13 -33.20 -12.76
N LEU A 9 29.93 -32.47 -11.99
CA LEU A 9 29.48 -31.69 -10.86
C LEU A 9 28.84 -30.39 -11.38
N VAL A 10 27.52 -30.34 -11.45
CA VAL A 10 26.77 -29.10 -11.79
C VAL A 10 26.74 -28.23 -10.54
N CYS A 11 27.62 -27.22 -10.46
CA CYS A 11 27.51 -26.17 -9.46
C CYS A 11 26.28 -25.29 -9.76
N LEU A 12 25.19 -25.50 -9.04
CA LEU A 12 24.09 -24.54 -8.97
C LEU A 12 24.59 -23.30 -8.23
N ASN A 13 24.93 -22.26 -8.98
CA ASN A 13 25.13 -20.92 -8.42
C ASN A 13 23.76 -20.39 -7.98
N SER A 14 23.42 -20.56 -6.73
CA SER A 14 22.30 -19.85 -6.10
C SER A 14 22.67 -18.37 -6.06
N LEU A 15 22.08 -17.57 -6.94
CA LEU A 15 22.13 -16.11 -6.83
C LEU A 15 21.50 -15.74 -5.49
N VAL A 16 22.32 -15.33 -4.54
CA VAL A 16 21.85 -14.72 -3.29
C VAL A 16 21.25 -13.37 -3.67
N VAL A 17 19.93 -13.31 -3.79
CA VAL A 17 19.21 -12.06 -3.94
C VAL A 17 19.30 -11.34 -2.59
N CYS A 18 20.16 -10.33 -2.51
CA CYS A 18 20.22 -9.45 -1.34
C CYS A 18 18.96 -8.56 -1.31
N ALA A 19 18.46 -8.28 -0.10
CA ALA A 19 17.49 -7.23 0.10
C ALA A 19 18.06 -5.89 -0.40
N GLU A 20 17.33 -5.19 -1.25
CA GLU A 20 17.75 -3.91 -1.81
C GLU A 20 16.73 -2.84 -1.43
N GLU A 21 17.23 -1.66 -1.05
CA GLU A 21 16.39 -0.50 -0.73
C GLU A 21 16.87 0.71 -1.54
N LYS A 22 15.95 1.35 -2.27
CA LYS A 22 16.31 2.52 -3.07
C LYS A 22 15.11 3.40 -3.45
N MET A 23 15.40 4.70 -3.65
CA MET A 23 14.50 5.59 -4.39
C MET A 23 14.61 5.33 -5.88
N VAL A 24 13.46 5.26 -6.54
CA VAL A 24 13.34 5.10 -8.00
C VAL A 24 12.47 6.24 -8.53
N LYS A 25 12.84 6.81 -9.66
CA LYS A 25 12.05 7.77 -10.43
C LYS A 25 11.38 7.01 -11.57
N LEU A 26 10.10 6.68 -11.41
CA LEU A 26 9.33 6.00 -12.45
C LEU A 26 8.92 6.99 -13.52
N ASP A 27 9.15 6.61 -14.77
CA ASP A 27 8.61 7.31 -15.94
C ASP A 27 7.09 7.10 -15.99
N ILE A 28 6.35 8.19 -16.10
CA ILE A 28 4.89 8.25 -16.17
C ILE A 28 4.39 8.81 -17.50
N GLY A 29 5.27 8.91 -18.50
CA GLY A 29 4.94 9.40 -19.83
C GLY A 29 4.70 10.91 -19.91
N ARG A 30 5.16 11.71 -18.94
CA ARG A 30 5.12 13.17 -18.92
C ARG A 30 6.55 13.73 -18.97
N ALA A 31 6.81 14.66 -19.89
CA ALA A 31 8.16 15.17 -20.15
C ALA A 31 8.85 15.75 -18.90
N ASP A 32 8.11 16.49 -18.07
CA ASP A 32 8.64 17.17 -16.89
C ASP A 32 8.29 16.47 -15.57
N GLY A 33 7.64 15.30 -15.64
CA GLY A 33 7.11 14.57 -14.48
C GLY A 33 7.66 13.16 -14.34
N HIS A 34 7.95 12.77 -13.10
CA HIS A 34 8.22 11.38 -12.73
C HIS A 34 7.49 11.05 -11.44
N LEU A 35 7.22 9.78 -11.24
CA LEU A 35 6.63 9.30 -9.99
C LEU A 35 7.73 8.77 -9.08
N PRO A 36 8.05 9.46 -7.97
CA PRO A 36 9.00 8.95 -7.01
C PRO A 36 8.39 7.75 -6.28
N ILE A 37 9.13 6.65 -6.21
CA ILE A 37 8.78 5.49 -5.39
C ILE A 37 9.97 5.08 -4.54
N TYR A 38 9.73 4.53 -3.37
CA TYR A 38 10.75 3.87 -2.55
C TYR A 38 10.51 2.37 -2.58
N VAL A 39 11.51 1.63 -3.03
CA VAL A 39 11.42 0.19 -3.24
C VAL A 39 12.27 -0.53 -2.19
N MET A 40 11.71 -1.55 -1.57
CA MET A 40 12.40 -2.49 -0.69
C MET A 40 12.09 -3.91 -1.19
N THR A 41 13.10 -4.67 -1.59
CA THR A 41 12.93 -6.06 -2.05
C THR A 41 13.32 -7.05 -0.98
N GLN A 42 12.67 -8.21 -0.97
CA GLN A 42 12.96 -9.31 -0.08
C GLN A 42 13.18 -10.60 -0.89
N PRO A 43 14.17 -11.41 -0.53
CA PRO A 43 14.29 -12.76 -1.09
C PRO A 43 13.02 -13.55 -0.80
N GLN A 44 12.43 -14.19 -1.81
CA GLN A 44 11.24 -15.03 -1.67
C GLN A 44 10.03 -14.30 -1.05
N ALA A 45 9.79 -13.05 -1.49
CA ALA A 45 8.67 -12.26 -1.01
C ALA A 45 7.33 -12.99 -1.23
N THR A 46 6.48 -13.00 -0.20
CA THR A 46 5.12 -13.59 -0.25
C THR A 46 4.20 -12.79 -1.18
N ALA A 47 4.37 -11.46 -1.19
CA ALA A 47 3.68 -10.54 -2.10
C ALA A 47 4.46 -9.23 -2.22
N THR A 48 4.09 -8.40 -3.19
CA THR A 48 4.55 -7.02 -3.30
C THR A 48 3.45 -6.08 -2.82
N LEU A 49 3.72 -5.29 -1.80
CA LEU A 49 2.79 -4.30 -1.25
C LEU A 49 3.08 -2.93 -1.86
N VAL A 50 2.12 -2.38 -2.58
CA VAL A 50 2.14 -0.99 -3.06
C VAL A 50 1.45 -0.13 -2.02
N LEU A 51 2.24 0.62 -1.26
CA LEU A 51 1.80 1.47 -0.16
C LEU A 51 1.45 2.86 -0.69
N LEU A 52 0.20 3.29 -0.45
CA LEU A 52 -0.37 4.55 -0.91
C LEU A 52 -0.59 5.49 0.29
N PRO A 53 0.34 6.40 0.58
CA PRO A 53 0.26 7.30 1.72
C PRO A 53 -0.91 8.29 1.62
N GLY A 54 -1.41 8.71 2.79
CA GLY A 54 -2.38 9.79 2.93
C GLY A 54 -1.79 11.19 2.73
N GLY A 55 -2.56 12.21 3.10
CA GLY A 55 -2.17 13.60 2.92
C GLY A 55 -1.86 13.91 1.44
N ASP A 56 -0.77 14.58 1.18
CA ASP A 56 -0.26 14.84 -0.18
C ASP A 56 0.78 13.81 -0.65
N ALA A 57 0.91 12.68 0.05
CA ALA A 57 1.85 11.60 -0.25
C ALA A 57 3.29 12.11 -0.47
N ASN A 58 3.75 13.02 0.40
CA ASN A 58 5.11 13.55 0.34
C ASN A 58 6.14 12.60 0.97
N THR A 59 7.38 12.70 0.50
CA THR A 59 8.50 11.90 1.00
C THR A 59 8.98 12.32 2.40
N GLY A 60 8.64 13.53 2.85
CA GLY A 60 9.41 14.22 3.87
C GLY A 60 10.78 14.65 3.31
N LYS A 61 11.78 14.78 4.16
CA LYS A 61 13.17 14.89 3.73
C LYS A 61 13.68 13.52 3.25
N ILE A 62 14.63 13.52 2.35
CA ILE A 62 15.39 12.30 2.03
C ILE A 62 16.69 12.37 2.84
N VAL A 63 16.90 11.38 3.70
CA VAL A 63 18.11 11.25 4.52
C VAL A 63 18.72 9.89 4.23
N ASP A 64 19.96 9.85 3.83
CA ASP A 64 20.67 8.62 3.43
C ASP A 64 19.88 7.77 2.41
N GLY A 65 19.27 8.46 1.44
CA GLY A 65 18.43 7.84 0.41
C GLY A 65 17.04 7.39 0.87
N GLN A 66 16.68 7.61 2.14
CA GLN A 66 15.42 7.13 2.72
C GLN A 66 14.41 8.26 2.95
N PRO A 67 13.11 8.04 2.67
CA PRO A 67 12.05 9.00 2.96
C PRO A 67 11.75 9.05 4.46
N THR A 68 11.59 10.28 5.00
CA THR A 68 11.35 10.53 6.42
C THR A 68 9.94 11.03 6.74
N SER A 69 8.99 10.90 5.81
CA SER A 69 7.60 11.27 6.08
C SER A 69 7.04 10.51 7.29
N LYS A 70 6.34 11.25 8.15
CA LYS A 70 5.71 10.68 9.35
C LYS A 70 4.44 9.86 9.03
N ASN A 71 3.98 9.82 7.77
CA ASN A 71 2.82 9.02 7.39
C ASN A 71 2.99 7.55 7.83
N PHE A 72 1.91 6.93 8.31
CA PHE A 72 1.90 5.55 8.81
C PHE A 72 2.60 4.57 7.86
N LEU A 73 2.20 4.54 6.59
CA LEU A 73 2.75 3.58 5.63
C LEU A 73 4.23 3.86 5.29
N VAL A 74 4.66 5.14 5.35
CA VAL A 74 6.07 5.50 5.09
C VAL A 74 6.96 5.08 6.26
N ARG A 75 6.58 5.46 7.51
CA ARG A 75 7.42 5.15 8.68
C ARG A 75 7.39 3.67 9.06
N SER A 76 6.32 2.95 8.71
CA SER A 76 6.17 1.53 9.00
C SER A 76 6.63 0.60 7.86
N ARG A 77 7.17 1.13 6.76
CA ARG A 77 7.56 0.35 5.58
C ARG A 77 8.50 -0.82 5.89
N ALA A 78 9.46 -0.62 6.80
CA ALA A 78 10.40 -1.66 7.23
C ALA A 78 9.69 -2.80 8.01
N LEU A 79 8.62 -2.50 8.75
CA LEU A 79 7.82 -3.51 9.44
C LEU A 79 7.10 -4.43 8.45
N PHE A 80 6.59 -3.88 7.33
CA PHE A 80 6.02 -4.68 6.25
C PHE A 80 7.08 -5.54 5.57
N ALA A 81 8.25 -4.97 5.24
CA ALA A 81 9.34 -5.70 4.63
C ALA A 81 9.84 -6.86 5.52
N ALA A 82 9.92 -6.65 6.83
CA ALA A 82 10.30 -7.67 7.81
C ALA A 82 9.33 -8.86 7.87
N GLN A 83 8.11 -8.72 7.32
CA GLN A 83 7.13 -9.80 7.18
C GLN A 83 7.23 -10.58 5.86
N GLN A 84 8.37 -10.50 5.17
CA GLN A 84 8.63 -11.16 3.88
C GLN A 84 7.75 -10.61 2.73
N PHE A 85 7.63 -9.29 2.66
CA PHE A 85 6.98 -8.60 1.54
C PHE A 85 7.98 -7.71 0.81
N ASN A 86 7.90 -7.65 -0.51
CA ASN A 86 8.40 -6.49 -1.23
C ASN A 86 7.52 -5.30 -0.90
N VAL A 87 8.12 -4.13 -0.75
CA VAL A 87 7.40 -2.91 -0.42
C VAL A 87 7.73 -1.83 -1.44
N ILE A 88 6.71 -1.20 -2.00
CA ILE A 88 6.83 -0.03 -2.87
C ILE A 88 6.00 1.09 -2.26
N VAL A 89 6.64 2.11 -1.71
CA VAL A 89 5.95 3.32 -1.24
C VAL A 89 5.83 4.29 -2.39
N VAL A 90 4.61 4.72 -2.70
CA VAL A 90 4.33 5.64 -3.81
C VAL A 90 4.18 7.06 -3.28
N PHE A 91 4.89 8.00 -3.89
CA PHE A 91 4.80 9.40 -3.54
C PHE A 91 4.11 10.21 -4.64
N ARG A 92 3.81 11.47 -4.34
CA ARG A 92 3.23 12.41 -5.29
C ARG A 92 4.17 12.61 -6.48
N ALA A 93 3.64 12.64 -7.68
CA ALA A 93 4.41 12.94 -8.88
C ALA A 93 5.11 14.31 -8.78
N SER A 94 6.32 14.39 -9.32
CA SER A 94 7.23 15.53 -9.13
C SER A 94 6.73 16.85 -9.72
N ASP A 95 5.88 16.77 -10.72
CA ASP A 95 5.23 17.90 -11.41
C ASP A 95 3.94 18.40 -10.74
N LEU A 96 3.51 17.75 -9.63
CA LEU A 96 2.32 18.14 -8.90
C LEU A 96 2.67 18.93 -7.64
N GLN A 97 1.96 20.02 -7.41
CA GLN A 97 2.02 20.75 -6.16
C GLN A 97 1.22 20.08 -5.03
N ARG A 98 0.10 19.45 -5.38
CA ARG A 98 -0.81 18.77 -4.43
C ARG A 98 -1.34 17.47 -5.04
N LEU A 99 -1.67 16.53 -4.17
CA LEU A 99 -2.37 15.30 -4.53
C LEU A 99 -3.75 15.30 -3.84
N ASP A 100 -4.70 16.03 -4.43
CA ASP A 100 -6.05 16.20 -3.92
C ASP A 100 -6.99 15.03 -4.28
N TYR A 101 -8.26 15.14 -3.91
CA TYR A 101 -9.25 14.08 -4.13
C TYR A 101 -9.54 13.87 -5.62
N ASP A 102 -9.69 14.97 -6.37
CA ASP A 102 -10.06 14.91 -7.80
C ASP A 102 -8.94 14.27 -8.62
N TYR A 103 -7.70 14.63 -8.31
CA TYR A 103 -6.56 13.97 -8.95
C TYR A 103 -6.47 12.49 -8.60
N ARG A 104 -6.70 12.11 -7.33
CA ARG A 104 -6.61 10.72 -6.87
C ARG A 104 -7.60 9.78 -7.57
N ILE A 105 -8.73 10.29 -8.04
CA ILE A 105 -9.72 9.50 -8.80
C ILE A 105 -9.58 9.65 -10.32
N SER A 106 -8.67 10.51 -10.79
CA SER A 106 -8.49 10.76 -12.22
C SER A 106 -7.89 9.56 -12.95
N SER A 107 -8.19 9.46 -14.25
CA SER A 107 -7.57 8.46 -15.12
C SER A 107 -6.04 8.60 -15.18
N THR A 108 -5.52 9.81 -15.07
CA THR A 108 -4.08 10.10 -15.02
C THR A 108 -3.43 9.42 -13.80
N HIS A 109 -3.99 9.61 -12.59
CA HIS A 109 -3.44 8.98 -11.39
C HIS A 109 -3.59 7.45 -11.41
N VAL A 110 -4.71 6.95 -11.93
CA VAL A 110 -4.91 5.49 -12.15
C VAL A 110 -3.84 4.92 -13.08
N GLN A 111 -3.43 5.65 -14.13
CA GLN A 111 -2.35 5.24 -15.04
C GLN A 111 -0.97 5.30 -14.37
N GLU A 112 -0.71 6.32 -13.54
CA GLU A 112 0.51 6.39 -12.70
C GLU A 112 0.62 5.14 -11.81
N LEU A 113 -0.44 4.79 -11.11
CA LEU A 113 -0.47 3.59 -10.27
C LEU A 113 -0.34 2.29 -11.08
N ALA A 114 -0.87 2.25 -12.32
CA ALA A 114 -0.65 1.12 -13.21
C ALA A 114 0.83 0.98 -13.61
N ALA A 115 1.58 2.08 -13.75
CA ALA A 115 3.02 2.03 -13.96
C ALA A 115 3.75 1.44 -12.74
N VAL A 116 3.32 1.77 -11.52
CA VAL A 116 3.86 1.16 -10.29
C VAL A 116 3.60 -0.35 -10.25
N VAL A 117 2.39 -0.78 -10.59
CA VAL A 117 2.05 -2.21 -10.62
C VAL A 117 2.86 -2.96 -11.68
N ARG A 118 3.06 -2.36 -12.87
CA ARG A 118 3.96 -2.95 -13.88
C ARG A 118 5.39 -3.08 -13.35
N HIS A 119 5.91 -2.06 -12.69
CA HIS A 119 7.22 -2.11 -12.05
C HIS A 119 7.30 -3.20 -10.97
N ALA A 120 6.28 -3.33 -10.12
CA ALA A 120 6.19 -4.38 -9.12
C ALA A 120 6.27 -5.78 -9.74
N LYS A 121 5.57 -6.02 -10.86
CA LYS A 121 5.59 -7.29 -11.60
C LYS A 121 6.91 -7.56 -12.32
N GLN A 122 7.72 -6.52 -12.61
CA GLN A 122 9.10 -6.68 -13.13
C GLN A 122 10.10 -7.06 -12.05
N LEU A 123 9.85 -6.66 -10.80
CA LEU A 123 10.71 -6.98 -9.66
C LEU A 123 10.54 -8.44 -9.20
N SER A 124 9.33 -8.98 -9.29
CA SER A 124 8.99 -10.29 -8.75
C SER A 124 7.67 -10.80 -9.34
N ASP A 125 7.55 -12.12 -9.47
CA ASP A 125 6.28 -12.81 -9.80
C ASP A 125 5.30 -12.87 -8.62
N ALA A 126 5.69 -12.36 -7.46
CA ALA A 126 4.84 -12.33 -6.27
C ALA A 126 3.57 -11.49 -6.51
N PRO A 127 2.41 -11.91 -5.97
CA PRO A 127 1.15 -11.19 -6.17
C PRO A 127 1.22 -9.77 -5.61
N VAL A 128 0.59 -8.81 -6.31
CA VAL A 128 0.60 -7.39 -5.94
C VAL A 128 -0.65 -7.04 -5.15
N TRP A 129 -0.47 -6.37 -4.02
CA TRP A 129 -1.53 -5.82 -3.17
C TRP A 129 -1.42 -4.31 -3.06
N LEU A 130 -2.56 -3.62 -3.06
CA LEU A 130 -2.59 -2.20 -2.70
C LEU A 130 -2.90 -2.03 -1.21
N VAL A 131 -2.16 -1.15 -0.56
CA VAL A 131 -2.40 -0.76 0.85
C VAL A 131 -2.49 0.75 0.91
N GLY A 132 -3.68 1.27 1.15
CA GLY A 132 -3.91 2.72 1.26
C GLY A 132 -4.17 3.16 2.70
N THR A 133 -3.73 4.37 3.07
CA THR A 133 -4.10 5.01 4.35
C THR A 133 -4.69 6.40 4.12
N SER A 134 -5.73 6.78 4.87
CA SER A 134 -6.35 8.09 4.77
C SER A 134 -6.70 8.44 3.31
N ARG A 135 -6.28 9.58 2.77
CA ARG A 135 -6.47 9.93 1.35
C ARG A 135 -5.87 8.90 0.38
N GLY A 136 -4.89 8.10 0.79
CA GLY A 136 -4.34 7.00 -0.02
C GLY A 136 -5.36 5.91 -0.31
N THR A 137 -6.38 5.75 0.55
CA THR A 137 -7.49 4.82 0.31
C THR A 137 -8.35 5.23 -0.89
N VAL A 138 -8.47 6.53 -1.14
CA VAL A 138 -9.15 7.07 -2.33
C VAL A 138 -8.46 6.60 -3.61
N SER A 139 -7.13 6.72 -3.67
CA SER A 139 -6.31 6.25 -4.79
C SER A 139 -6.42 4.74 -5.02
N GLY A 140 -6.27 3.95 -3.95
CA GLY A 140 -6.35 2.48 -4.03
C GLY A 140 -7.73 2.00 -4.48
N THR A 141 -8.79 2.62 -3.98
CA THR A 141 -10.18 2.34 -4.38
C THR A 141 -10.41 2.66 -5.86
N ALA A 142 -10.04 3.87 -6.30
CA ALA A 142 -10.21 4.30 -7.69
C ALA A 142 -9.46 3.38 -8.68
N ALA A 143 -8.21 3.05 -8.36
CA ALA A 143 -7.39 2.17 -9.18
C ALA A 143 -8.01 0.75 -9.27
N THR A 144 -8.44 0.17 -8.14
CA THR A 144 -9.01 -1.18 -8.11
C THR A 144 -10.34 -1.25 -8.87
N ILE A 145 -11.15 -0.17 -8.85
CA ILE A 145 -12.40 -0.10 -9.62
C ILE A 145 -12.13 0.01 -11.13
N ALA A 146 -11.09 0.75 -11.51
CA ALA A 146 -10.81 1.05 -12.92
C ALA A 146 -10.06 -0.08 -13.65
N TRP A 147 -9.31 -0.89 -12.93
CA TRP A 147 -8.47 -1.92 -13.55
C TRP A 147 -9.22 -3.22 -13.83
N PRO A 148 -8.79 -3.98 -14.85
CA PRO A 148 -9.26 -5.34 -15.07
C PRO A 148 -9.00 -6.23 -13.85
N GLN A 149 -9.90 -7.21 -13.64
CA GLN A 149 -9.72 -8.23 -12.62
C GLN A 149 -8.38 -8.96 -12.82
N GLY A 150 -7.67 -9.25 -11.72
CA GLY A 150 -6.34 -9.89 -11.76
C GLY A 150 -5.17 -8.91 -11.93
N THR A 151 -5.42 -7.60 -12.09
CA THR A 151 -4.36 -6.59 -12.08
C THR A 151 -3.63 -6.58 -10.74
N VAL A 152 -4.39 -6.62 -9.65
CA VAL A 152 -3.90 -6.78 -8.27
C VAL A 152 -4.64 -7.93 -7.59
N GLN A 153 -4.01 -8.51 -6.56
CA GLN A 153 -4.56 -9.64 -5.81
C GLN A 153 -5.50 -9.22 -4.70
N GLY A 154 -5.36 -8.01 -4.18
CA GLY A 154 -6.25 -7.50 -3.13
C GLY A 154 -5.98 -6.06 -2.75
N LEU A 155 -6.80 -5.56 -1.84
CA LEU A 155 -6.83 -4.18 -1.37
C LEU A 155 -6.92 -4.12 0.16
N VAL A 156 -6.10 -3.27 0.77
CA VAL A 156 -6.19 -2.93 2.20
C VAL A 156 -6.44 -1.43 2.34
N LEU A 157 -7.43 -1.08 3.11
CA LEU A 157 -7.87 0.29 3.36
C LEU A 157 -7.74 0.58 4.87
N THR A 158 -6.80 1.47 5.23
CA THR A 158 -6.57 1.86 6.64
C THR A 158 -6.96 3.31 6.88
N SER A 159 -7.57 3.62 8.02
CA SER A 159 -8.03 4.98 8.36
C SER A 159 -8.73 5.65 7.18
N SER A 160 -9.66 4.96 6.59
CA SER A 160 -10.28 5.27 5.29
C SER A 160 -11.05 6.58 5.32
N VAL A 161 -11.05 7.31 4.20
CA VAL A 161 -11.90 8.51 4.03
C VAL A 161 -13.37 8.09 3.95
N THR A 162 -14.12 8.31 5.02
CA THR A 162 -15.53 7.94 5.17
C THR A 162 -16.49 9.11 4.91
N SER A 163 -15.98 10.34 4.77
CA SER A 163 -16.81 11.53 4.47
C SER A 163 -17.43 11.46 3.08
N ASN A 164 -18.54 12.21 2.89
CA ASN A 164 -19.25 12.30 1.59
C ASN A 164 -18.64 13.34 0.62
N LYS A 165 -17.35 13.65 0.74
CA LYS A 165 -16.68 14.54 -0.21
C LYS A 165 -16.55 13.87 -1.58
N PRO A 166 -16.65 14.61 -2.68
CA PRO A 166 -16.39 14.07 -4.02
C PRO A 166 -15.05 13.33 -4.06
N GLY A 167 -15.04 12.16 -4.67
CA GLY A 167 -13.86 11.29 -4.73
C GLY A 167 -13.59 10.46 -3.47
N ALA A 168 -14.21 10.74 -2.33
CA ALA A 168 -14.11 9.88 -1.14
C ALA A 168 -14.68 8.48 -1.41
N ILE A 169 -14.29 7.49 -0.59
CA ILE A 169 -14.67 6.08 -0.84
C ILE A 169 -16.18 5.90 -0.96
N ALA A 170 -16.96 6.57 -0.09
CA ALA A 170 -18.41 6.49 -0.11
C ALA A 170 -19.07 6.99 -1.42
N THR A 171 -18.35 7.80 -2.22
CA THR A 171 -18.84 8.35 -3.50
C THR A 171 -18.32 7.57 -4.72
N GLN A 172 -17.48 6.57 -4.51
CA GLN A 172 -16.96 5.70 -5.55
C GLN A 172 -17.82 4.43 -5.71
N ALA A 173 -17.73 3.79 -6.87
CA ALA A 173 -18.50 2.57 -7.17
C ALA A 173 -17.88 1.33 -6.52
N ILE A 174 -17.70 1.34 -5.18
CA ILE A 174 -16.99 0.29 -4.41
C ILE A 174 -17.62 -1.10 -4.56
N GLY A 175 -18.90 -1.18 -4.92
CA GLY A 175 -19.55 -2.45 -5.24
C GLY A 175 -18.94 -3.21 -6.43
N LYS A 176 -18.12 -2.54 -7.27
CA LYS A 176 -17.39 -3.16 -8.38
C LYS A 176 -16.04 -3.79 -7.97
N ILE A 177 -15.55 -3.54 -6.76
CA ILE A 177 -14.30 -4.13 -6.29
C ILE A 177 -14.48 -5.64 -6.15
N ALA A 178 -13.76 -6.40 -6.96
CA ALA A 178 -13.86 -7.86 -7.08
C ALA A 178 -12.59 -8.58 -6.58
N VAL A 179 -11.88 -7.99 -5.63
CA VAL A 179 -10.70 -8.59 -4.99
C VAL A 179 -10.91 -8.67 -3.47
N PRO A 180 -10.22 -9.58 -2.77
CA PRO A 180 -10.19 -9.61 -1.31
C PRO A 180 -9.86 -8.24 -0.74
N THR A 181 -10.67 -7.74 0.20
CA THR A 181 -10.52 -6.38 0.73
C THR A 181 -10.60 -6.35 2.25
N LEU A 182 -9.56 -5.81 2.87
CA LEU A 182 -9.48 -5.55 4.30
C LEU A 182 -9.68 -4.07 4.60
N VAL A 183 -10.52 -3.76 5.56
CA VAL A 183 -10.71 -2.40 6.10
C VAL A 183 -10.25 -2.38 7.56
N VAL A 184 -9.31 -1.49 7.91
CA VAL A 184 -8.76 -1.38 9.27
C VAL A 184 -8.88 0.06 9.75
N HIS A 185 -9.47 0.26 10.91
CA HIS A 185 -9.55 1.56 11.56
C HIS A 185 -9.13 1.49 13.03
N HIS A 186 -8.61 2.60 13.54
CA HIS A 186 -8.39 2.74 14.97
C HIS A 186 -9.66 3.23 15.65
N LYS A 187 -10.07 2.60 16.75
CA LYS A 187 -11.32 2.89 17.49
C LYS A 187 -11.42 4.34 17.97
N GLN A 188 -10.28 4.93 18.33
CA GLN A 188 -10.16 6.28 18.84
C GLN A 188 -9.77 7.30 17.74
N ASP A 189 -9.78 6.94 16.45
CA ASP A 189 -9.54 7.88 15.36
C ASP A 189 -10.65 8.94 15.35
N ALA A 190 -10.29 10.16 15.71
CA ALA A 190 -11.19 11.32 15.76
C ALA A 190 -11.03 12.24 14.54
N CYS A 191 -10.37 11.78 13.48
CA CYS A 191 -10.26 12.54 12.23
C CYS A 191 -11.63 12.68 11.57
N LYS A 192 -12.12 13.91 11.46
CA LYS A 192 -13.50 14.24 11.00
C LYS A 192 -13.86 13.72 9.62
N ILE A 193 -12.87 13.40 8.79
CA ILE A 193 -13.09 12.87 7.43
C ILE A 193 -12.87 11.35 7.35
N CYS A 194 -12.47 10.69 8.45
CA CYS A 194 -12.10 9.28 8.51
C CYS A 194 -12.71 8.59 9.74
N LEU A 195 -13.99 8.83 10.00
CA LEU A 195 -14.67 8.34 11.20
C LEU A 195 -14.75 6.80 11.22
N PRO A 196 -14.23 6.14 12.27
CA PRO A 196 -14.22 4.68 12.37
C PRO A 196 -15.62 4.07 12.41
N GLN A 197 -16.61 4.77 12.97
CA GLN A 197 -18.00 4.32 13.04
C GLN A 197 -18.64 4.18 11.64
N GLU A 198 -18.17 4.97 10.67
CA GLU A 198 -18.64 4.93 9.30
C GLU A 198 -17.89 3.91 8.43
N ALA A 199 -16.75 3.39 8.91
CA ALA A 199 -15.88 2.50 8.14
C ALA A 199 -16.51 1.13 7.85
N ALA A 200 -17.38 0.63 8.72
CA ALA A 200 -18.11 -0.62 8.51
C ALA A 200 -18.95 -0.57 7.21
N ARG A 201 -19.51 0.60 6.86
CA ARG A 201 -20.28 0.81 5.63
C ARG A 201 -19.45 0.57 4.35
N ILE A 202 -18.12 0.77 4.40
CA ILE A 202 -17.24 0.43 3.29
C ILE A 202 -17.33 -1.07 3.04
N THR A 203 -17.16 -1.87 4.08
CA THR A 203 -17.24 -3.35 3.98
C THR A 203 -18.61 -3.81 3.51
N GLU A 204 -19.69 -3.18 3.98
CA GLU A 204 -21.05 -3.46 3.52
C GLU A 204 -21.23 -3.14 2.04
N GLY A 205 -20.60 -2.05 1.56
CA GLY A 205 -20.63 -1.61 0.17
C GLY A 205 -19.85 -2.47 -0.82
N LEU A 206 -18.89 -3.28 -0.37
CA LEU A 206 -18.06 -4.17 -1.19
C LEU A 206 -18.86 -5.40 -1.66
N LYS A 207 -19.79 -5.22 -2.60
CA LYS A 207 -20.74 -6.26 -3.02
C LYS A 207 -20.10 -7.38 -3.83
N SER A 208 -19.08 -7.08 -4.63
CA SER A 208 -18.39 -8.04 -5.49
C SER A 208 -17.10 -8.62 -4.90
N ALA A 209 -16.63 -8.12 -3.74
CA ALA A 209 -15.44 -8.63 -3.09
C ALA A 209 -15.67 -10.07 -2.59
N PRO A 210 -14.83 -11.03 -3.03
CA PRO A 210 -15.00 -12.44 -2.67
C PRO A 210 -14.77 -12.70 -1.17
N ILE A 211 -13.87 -11.91 -0.56
CA ILE A 211 -13.55 -11.94 0.85
C ILE A 211 -13.44 -10.49 1.31
N LYS A 212 -14.07 -10.15 2.42
CA LYS A 212 -14.03 -8.79 2.97
C LYS A 212 -14.10 -8.81 4.48
N LYS A 213 -13.27 -8.01 5.12
CA LYS A 213 -13.22 -7.93 6.58
C LYS A 213 -13.08 -6.49 7.03
N PHE A 214 -13.78 -6.14 8.11
CA PHE A 214 -13.56 -4.92 8.87
C PHE A 214 -12.93 -5.27 10.22
N ILE A 215 -11.84 -4.60 10.56
CA ILE A 215 -11.17 -4.77 11.84
C ILE A 215 -10.98 -3.40 12.47
N MET A 216 -11.41 -3.29 13.73
CA MET A 216 -11.16 -2.14 14.59
C MET A 216 -10.02 -2.48 15.54
N VAL A 217 -8.95 -1.67 15.52
CA VAL A 217 -7.84 -1.79 16.48
C VAL A 217 -7.94 -0.73 17.55
N GLU A 218 -7.35 -0.98 18.70
CA GLU A 218 -7.25 -0.03 19.82
C GLU A 218 -5.90 -0.20 20.51
N GLY A 219 -5.43 0.84 21.15
CA GLY A 219 -4.11 0.91 21.77
C GLY A 219 -3.28 2.05 21.22
N GLY A 220 -1.98 2.09 21.53
CA GLY A 220 -1.10 3.18 21.14
C GLY A 220 -1.35 4.43 21.98
N PRO A 221 -0.63 4.57 23.11
CA PRO A 221 -0.74 5.73 23.99
C PRO A 221 -0.13 7.00 23.33
N ASP A 222 -0.40 8.15 23.93
CA ASP A 222 0.25 9.43 23.67
C ASP A 222 0.16 9.92 22.21
N PRO A 223 -1.06 10.07 21.65
CA PRO A 223 -1.23 10.68 20.34
C PRO A 223 -0.78 12.16 20.39
N VAL A 224 -0.19 12.64 19.28
CA VAL A 224 0.33 13.99 19.16
C VAL A 224 -0.25 14.71 17.95
N GLY A 225 -0.63 15.97 18.11
CA GLY A 225 -1.10 16.84 17.05
C GLY A 225 -2.60 16.81 16.82
N ASP A 226 -3.05 17.23 15.63
CA ASP A 226 -4.46 17.19 15.22
C ASP A 226 -4.92 15.72 15.05
N PRO A 227 -6.19 15.40 15.33
CA PRO A 227 -6.72 14.05 15.14
C PRO A 227 -6.48 13.43 13.76
N CYS A 228 -6.33 14.23 12.70
CA CYS A 228 -5.99 13.73 11.38
C CYS A 228 -4.48 13.63 11.08
N ASP A 229 -3.63 13.97 12.06
CA ASP A 229 -2.18 13.90 11.89
C ASP A 229 -1.64 12.47 11.95
N ALA A 230 -0.49 12.29 11.31
CA ALA A 230 0.14 10.98 11.19
C ALA A 230 0.63 10.41 12.54
N LEU A 231 0.92 11.24 13.53
CA LEU A 231 1.34 10.84 14.88
C LEU A 231 0.18 10.84 15.87
N HIS A 232 -1.03 10.65 15.38
CA HIS A 232 -2.24 10.44 16.15
C HIS A 232 -2.78 9.02 15.95
N TRP A 233 -3.87 8.63 16.56
CA TRP A 233 -4.55 7.34 16.33
C TRP A 233 -4.98 7.15 14.88
N HIS A 234 -5.21 8.26 14.14
CA HIS A 234 -5.40 8.23 12.69
C HIS A 234 -4.22 7.57 11.94
N GLY A 235 -3.01 7.70 12.47
CA GLY A 235 -1.81 7.08 11.94
C GLY A 235 -1.35 5.85 12.73
N PHE A 236 -2.17 5.29 13.63
CA PHE A 236 -1.81 4.13 14.45
C PHE A 236 -0.55 4.35 15.30
N ILE A 237 -0.40 5.58 15.85
CA ILE A 237 0.78 5.92 16.67
C ILE A 237 0.97 4.92 17.82
N ASN A 238 2.23 4.52 18.06
CA ASN A 238 2.61 3.55 19.09
C ASN A 238 1.83 2.21 19.04
N HIS A 239 1.23 1.89 17.88
CA HIS A 239 0.54 0.64 17.57
C HIS A 239 0.86 0.13 16.16
N GLU A 240 1.95 0.64 15.58
CA GLU A 240 2.34 0.34 14.20
C GLU A 240 2.64 -1.14 14.00
N LYS A 241 3.40 -1.74 14.92
CA LYS A 241 3.84 -3.13 14.83
C LYS A 241 2.67 -4.10 14.81
N GLU A 242 1.74 -3.92 15.73
CA GLU A 242 0.54 -4.76 15.89
C GLU A 242 -0.38 -4.59 14.67
N THR A 243 -0.58 -3.35 14.23
CA THR A 243 -1.41 -3.05 13.05
C THR A 243 -0.80 -3.65 11.78
N VAL A 244 0.51 -3.50 11.57
CA VAL A 244 1.21 -4.11 10.43
C VAL A 244 1.13 -5.63 10.48
N GLN A 245 1.37 -6.24 11.65
CA GLN A 245 1.28 -7.68 11.83
C GLN A 245 -0.13 -8.21 11.50
N LEU A 246 -1.17 -7.52 11.95
CA LEU A 246 -2.56 -7.85 11.64
C LEU A 246 -2.82 -7.81 10.13
N ILE A 247 -2.43 -6.73 9.46
CA ILE A 247 -2.58 -6.55 8.01
C ILE A 247 -1.84 -7.65 7.26
N THR A 248 -0.58 -7.89 7.59
CA THR A 248 0.28 -8.85 6.89
C THR A 248 -0.17 -10.30 7.11
N ASN A 249 -0.66 -10.65 8.30
CA ASN A 249 -1.27 -11.96 8.56
C ASN A 249 -2.51 -12.17 7.69
N TRP A 250 -3.37 -11.15 7.59
CA TRP A 250 -4.57 -11.25 6.77
C TRP A 250 -4.23 -11.34 5.27
N ILE A 251 -3.24 -10.58 4.77
CA ILE A 251 -2.80 -10.68 3.37
C ILE A 251 -2.29 -12.10 3.04
N LYS A 252 -1.55 -12.73 3.97
CA LYS A 252 -1.04 -14.11 3.78
C LYS A 252 -2.15 -15.16 3.74
N SER A 253 -3.26 -14.94 4.43
CA SER A 253 -4.40 -15.85 4.51
C SER A 253 -5.71 -15.07 4.64
N PRO A 254 -6.24 -14.50 3.54
CA PRO A 254 -7.48 -13.72 3.58
C PRO A 254 -8.66 -14.56 4.05
N GLN A 255 -9.43 -14.01 5.00
CA GLN A 255 -10.63 -14.63 5.55
C GLN A 255 -11.64 -13.57 6.01
N ASN A 256 -12.93 -13.89 6.00
CA ASN A 256 -14.02 -13.05 6.48
C ASN A 256 -13.97 -12.82 7.99
#